data_e41c12f3fdaca669ca50add20f7ede19
#
_entry.id   e41c12f3fdaca669ca50add20f7ede19
#
_cell.length_a   1.000
_cell.length_b   1.000
_cell.length_c   1.000
_cell.angle_alpha   90.00
_cell.angle_beta   90.00
_cell.angle_gamma   90.00
#
_symmetry.space_group_name_H-M   'P 1'
#
loop_
_entity.id
_entity.type
_entity.pdbx_description
1 polymer ?
#
loop_
_entity_poly.entity_id
_entity_poly.type
_entity_poly.pdbx_seq_one_letter_code
_entity_poly.pdbx_strand_id
1 'polypeptide(L)'
;LGTGPSSFQVRQRLVGAGVEVLTPELVGDIGVVIQLIDKGGTMCSVVTAGVESEPSRTTLDRIELREGDVVHVAASDMTNAHAAVELSEWAAALPPFVTLVVSVSPAVVQVPVEAWETILPRADVVTMNDWEASALADILDRTRCGSTIRSYMRPDAATVRRVGNRGCKLQLGADAPIITIPAFEVAIADTAGVGDTHIAEMCAGILLGHDLETACLMANAGAALAVSHESALPVPTREQVDNVLETGVVTNILR
;
A
#
# COMPACT_ATOMS: atom_id res chain seq x y z
N LEU A 1 -4.11 9.52 14.38
CA LEU A 1 -5.05 8.92 15.33
C LEU A 1 -5.69 10.00 16.20
N GLY A 2 -6.91 9.71 16.69
CA GLY A 2 -7.65 10.62 17.56
C GLY A 2 -7.64 10.24 19.04
N THR A 3 -8.42 11.01 19.82
CA THR A 3 -8.63 10.80 21.25
C THR A 3 -9.77 9.83 21.57
N GLY A 4 -10.49 9.34 20.56
CA GLY A 4 -11.65 8.46 20.72
C GLY A 4 -11.29 6.99 21.01
N PRO A 5 -12.30 6.18 21.39
CA PRO A 5 -12.07 4.80 21.84
C PRO A 5 -11.52 3.87 20.75
N SER A 6 -11.93 4.04 19.48
CA SER A 6 -11.39 3.25 18.37
C SER A 6 -9.94 3.60 18.08
N SER A 7 -9.59 4.89 18.13
CA SER A 7 -8.22 5.37 18.01
C SER A 7 -7.34 4.82 19.13
N PHE A 8 -7.86 4.74 20.36
CA PHE A 8 -7.13 4.14 21.49
C PHE A 8 -6.82 2.67 21.24
N GLN A 9 -7.80 1.89 20.74
CA GLN A 9 -7.58 0.45 20.45
C GLN A 9 -6.53 0.26 19.37
N VAL A 10 -6.59 1.04 18.28
CA VAL A 10 -5.60 0.98 17.20
C VAL A 10 -4.22 1.36 17.72
N ARG A 11 -4.11 2.42 18.54
CA ARG A 11 -2.84 2.81 19.15
C ARG A 11 -2.23 1.71 19.98
N GLN A 12 -3.02 1.03 20.82
CA GLN A 12 -2.52 -0.09 21.63
C GLN A 12 -1.95 -1.23 20.76
N ARG A 13 -2.58 -1.52 19.63
CA ARG A 13 -2.08 -2.53 18.69
C ARG A 13 -0.79 -2.09 18.00
N LEU A 14 -0.70 -0.84 17.55
CA LEU A 14 0.50 -0.28 16.94
C LEU A 14 1.70 -0.30 17.91
N VAL A 15 1.49 0.16 19.13
CA VAL A 15 2.52 0.13 20.19
C VAL A 15 2.92 -1.32 20.50
N GLY A 16 1.96 -2.24 20.61
CA GLY A 16 2.23 -3.66 20.83
C GLY A 16 3.02 -4.32 19.69
N ALA A 17 2.92 -3.78 18.47
CA ALA A 17 3.70 -4.20 17.31
C ALA A 17 5.03 -3.43 17.15
N GLY A 18 5.39 -2.54 18.09
CA GLY A 18 6.59 -1.73 18.02
C GLY A 18 6.50 -0.56 17.03
N VAL A 19 5.30 -0.21 16.56
CA VAL A 19 5.07 0.90 15.63
C VAL A 19 4.90 2.20 16.42
N GLU A 20 5.72 3.20 16.11
CA GLU A 20 5.64 4.54 16.69
C GLU A 20 4.60 5.39 15.94
N VAL A 21 3.76 6.11 16.69
CA VAL A 21 2.81 7.07 16.14
C VAL A 21 3.44 8.47 16.23
N LEU A 22 3.93 8.96 15.09
CA LEU A 22 4.72 10.21 15.02
C LEU A 22 3.86 11.48 14.96
N THR A 23 2.55 11.34 14.72
CA THR A 23 1.64 12.48 14.63
C THR A 23 0.92 12.75 15.96
N PRO A 24 0.62 14.02 16.30
CA PRO A 24 -0.15 14.34 17.48
C PRO A 24 -1.57 13.78 17.41
N GLU A 25 -2.17 13.54 18.58
CA GLU A 25 -3.58 13.16 18.67
C GLU A 25 -4.49 14.32 18.25
N LEU A 26 -5.47 14.01 17.42
CA LEU A 26 -6.54 14.94 17.05
C LEU A 26 -7.78 14.70 17.93
N VAL A 27 -8.54 15.76 18.20
CA VAL A 27 -9.81 15.62 18.93
C VAL A 27 -10.83 14.93 18.05
N GLY A 28 -11.30 13.74 18.44
CA GLY A 28 -12.24 12.92 17.69
C GLY A 28 -11.82 11.46 17.64
N ASP A 29 -12.45 10.68 16.79
CA ASP A 29 -12.09 9.27 16.59
C ASP A 29 -11.80 8.97 15.11
N ILE A 30 -11.16 7.84 14.85
CA ILE A 30 -10.97 7.32 13.49
C ILE A 30 -12.29 6.89 12.87
N GLY A 31 -12.35 6.91 11.56
CA GLY A 31 -13.48 6.42 10.78
C GLY A 31 -13.71 4.92 10.93
N VAL A 32 -14.87 4.50 10.45
CA VAL A 32 -15.31 3.11 10.51
C VAL A 32 -15.69 2.64 9.12
N VAL A 33 -15.25 1.45 8.75
CA VAL A 33 -15.68 0.75 7.54
C VAL A 33 -16.51 -0.46 7.95
N ILE A 34 -17.78 -0.49 7.53
CA ILE A 34 -18.67 -1.63 7.70
C ILE A 34 -18.78 -2.33 6.35
N GLN A 35 -18.35 -3.58 6.29
CA GLN A 35 -18.47 -4.41 5.08
C GLN A 35 -19.66 -5.35 5.21
N LEU A 36 -20.58 -5.28 4.27
CA LEU A 36 -21.73 -6.17 4.14
C LEU A 36 -21.44 -7.14 3.01
N ILE A 37 -21.36 -8.42 3.34
CA ILE A 37 -21.05 -9.50 2.38
C ILE A 37 -22.28 -10.39 2.25
N ASP A 38 -22.80 -10.54 1.04
CA ASP A 38 -23.91 -11.45 0.78
C ASP A 38 -23.45 -12.91 0.65
N LYS A 39 -24.41 -13.83 0.53
CA LYS A 39 -24.12 -15.28 0.37
C LYS A 39 -23.39 -15.61 -0.94
N GLY A 40 -23.42 -14.70 -1.92
CA GLY A 40 -22.73 -14.84 -3.20
C GLY A 40 -21.31 -14.26 -3.20
N GLY A 41 -20.88 -13.67 -2.06
CA GLY A 41 -19.59 -13.01 -1.94
C GLY A 41 -19.57 -11.57 -2.46
N THR A 42 -20.74 -11.01 -2.84
CA THR A 42 -20.82 -9.60 -3.24
C THR A 42 -20.63 -8.72 -2.02
N MET A 43 -19.71 -7.77 -2.10
CA MET A 43 -19.37 -6.88 -0.99
C MET A 43 -19.88 -5.45 -1.24
N CYS A 44 -20.51 -4.88 -0.21
CA CYS A 44 -20.85 -3.47 -0.14
C CYS A 44 -20.20 -2.87 1.12
N SER A 45 -19.60 -1.69 1.01
CA SER A 45 -18.97 -1.02 2.15
C SER A 45 -19.70 0.27 2.48
N VAL A 46 -19.95 0.50 3.78
CA VAL A 46 -20.37 1.79 4.33
C VAL A 46 -19.16 2.37 5.06
N VAL A 47 -18.72 3.54 4.64
CA VAL A 47 -17.51 4.19 5.16
C VAL A 47 -17.90 5.50 5.83
N THR A 48 -17.39 5.72 7.05
CA THR A 48 -17.43 7.03 7.71
C THR A 48 -16.01 7.56 7.81
N ALA A 49 -15.78 8.82 7.49
CA ALA A 49 -14.50 9.47 7.72
C ALA A 49 -14.33 9.84 9.19
N GLY A 50 -13.10 9.83 9.66
CA GLY A 50 -12.70 10.28 10.98
C GLY A 50 -11.47 11.19 10.90
N VAL A 51 -10.77 11.33 12.01
CA VAL A 51 -9.59 12.22 12.11
C VAL A 51 -8.43 11.81 11.18
N GLU A 52 -8.39 10.57 10.70
CA GLU A 52 -7.39 10.10 9.73
C GLU A 52 -7.51 10.81 8.38
N SER A 53 -8.68 11.37 8.08
CA SER A 53 -8.93 12.09 6.84
C SER A 53 -8.47 13.56 6.85
N GLU A 54 -7.86 14.00 7.96
CA GLU A 54 -7.40 15.38 8.17
C GLU A 54 -5.86 15.44 8.36
N PRO A 55 -5.04 14.93 7.42
CA PRO A 55 -3.61 15.07 7.49
C PRO A 55 -3.22 16.56 7.42
N SER A 56 -2.09 16.92 8.03
CA SER A 56 -1.56 18.26 7.98
C SER A 56 -0.10 18.26 7.55
N ARG A 57 0.21 18.97 6.49
CA ARG A 57 1.57 19.19 5.99
C ARG A 57 2.51 19.64 7.10
N THR A 58 2.06 20.60 7.92
CA THR A 58 2.85 21.11 9.06
C THR A 58 3.21 20.03 10.07
N THR A 59 2.35 19.04 10.24
CA THR A 59 2.62 17.88 11.12
C THR A 59 3.56 16.88 10.45
N LEU A 60 3.32 16.59 9.18
CA LEU A 60 4.13 15.65 8.40
C LEU A 60 5.58 16.16 8.21
N ASP A 61 5.76 17.46 8.01
CA ASP A 61 7.07 18.10 7.85
C ASP A 61 7.96 18.02 9.12
N ARG A 62 7.39 17.63 10.28
CA ARG A 62 8.14 17.39 11.53
C ARG A 62 8.72 15.99 11.64
N ILE A 63 8.33 15.08 10.75
CA ILE A 63 8.85 13.72 10.74
C ILE A 63 10.30 13.78 10.28
N GLU A 64 11.21 13.33 11.15
CA GLU A 64 12.63 13.25 10.81
C GLU A 64 12.86 12.05 9.88
N LEU A 65 13.18 12.34 8.62
CA LEU A 65 13.48 11.35 7.61
C LEU A 65 14.98 11.11 7.52
N ARG A 66 15.38 9.85 7.34
CA ARG A 66 16.77 9.39 7.27
C ARG A 66 17.05 8.73 5.93
N GLU A 67 18.31 8.65 5.56
CA GLU A 67 18.74 7.91 4.38
C GLU A 67 18.34 6.43 4.49
N GLY A 68 17.68 5.94 3.44
CA GLY A 68 17.16 4.58 3.38
C GLY A 68 15.74 4.41 3.92
N ASP A 69 15.11 5.46 4.47
CA ASP A 69 13.70 5.38 4.88
C ASP A 69 12.80 5.10 3.67
N VAL A 70 11.76 4.32 3.90
CA VAL A 70 10.70 4.04 2.94
C VAL A 70 9.41 4.70 3.42
N VAL A 71 8.87 5.59 2.61
CA VAL A 71 7.57 6.22 2.84
C VAL A 71 6.54 5.56 1.93
N HIS A 72 5.44 5.08 2.50
CA HIS A 72 4.31 4.55 1.76
C HIS A 72 3.11 5.50 1.85
N VAL A 73 2.52 5.83 0.70
CA VAL A 73 1.27 6.60 0.59
C VAL A 73 0.26 5.77 -0.19
N ALA A 74 -0.92 5.57 0.40
CA ALA A 74 -2.01 4.86 -0.24
C ALA A 74 -3.04 5.81 -0.86
N ALA A 75 -3.64 5.44 -1.99
CA ALA A 75 -4.72 6.19 -2.61
C ALA A 75 -5.92 6.37 -1.66
N SER A 76 -6.19 5.40 -0.79
CA SER A 76 -7.24 5.49 0.24
C SER A 76 -7.09 6.69 1.17
N ASP A 77 -5.86 7.17 1.36
CA ASP A 77 -5.56 8.29 2.24
C ASP A 77 -5.80 9.65 1.57
N MET A 78 -6.03 9.65 0.25
CA MET A 78 -6.19 10.84 -0.59
C MET A 78 -7.62 10.99 -1.16
N THR A 79 -8.64 10.41 -0.53
CA THR A 79 -10.01 10.36 -1.07
C THR A 79 -10.80 11.64 -0.90
N ASN A 80 -10.38 12.56 -0.05
CA ASN A 80 -10.99 13.89 0.05
C ASN A 80 -10.00 14.97 -0.43
N ALA A 81 -10.54 16.13 -0.85
CA ALA A 81 -9.74 17.17 -1.48
C ALA A 81 -8.63 17.73 -0.57
N HIS A 82 -8.87 17.83 0.75
CA HIS A 82 -7.87 18.32 1.69
C HIS A 82 -6.73 17.30 1.83
N ALA A 83 -7.03 16.05 2.16
CA ALA A 83 -6.03 15.01 2.30
C ALA A 83 -5.23 14.78 1.00
N ALA A 84 -5.90 14.86 -0.14
CA ALA A 84 -5.27 14.72 -1.45
C ALA A 84 -4.17 15.77 -1.68
N VAL A 85 -4.43 17.03 -1.35
CA VAL A 85 -3.45 18.12 -1.47
C VAL A 85 -2.32 17.95 -0.45
N GLU A 86 -2.65 17.82 0.85
CA GLU A 86 -1.66 17.74 1.92
C GLU A 86 -0.68 16.57 1.73
N LEU A 87 -1.19 15.38 1.40
CA LEU A 87 -0.37 14.18 1.26
C LEU A 87 0.40 14.16 -0.07
N SER A 88 -0.24 14.53 -1.19
CA SER A 88 0.46 14.48 -2.49
C SER A 88 1.59 15.52 -2.57
N GLU A 89 1.36 16.73 -2.06
CA GLU A 89 2.39 17.77 -2.02
C GLU A 89 3.50 17.44 -1.04
N TRP A 90 3.17 16.88 0.13
CA TRP A 90 4.19 16.42 1.08
C TRP A 90 5.04 15.31 0.49
N ALA A 91 4.40 14.29 -0.09
CA ALA A 91 5.11 13.18 -0.71
C ALA A 91 5.97 13.62 -1.90
N ALA A 92 5.47 14.54 -2.73
CA ALA A 92 6.23 15.11 -3.83
C ALA A 92 7.48 15.90 -3.38
N ALA A 93 7.46 16.44 -2.18
CA ALA A 93 8.57 17.19 -1.59
C ALA A 93 9.57 16.33 -0.82
N LEU A 94 9.35 15.01 -0.70
CA LEU A 94 10.26 14.10 -0.01
C LEU A 94 11.68 14.15 -0.58
N PRO A 95 12.70 14.13 0.29
CA PRO A 95 14.09 14.10 -0.14
C PRO A 95 14.40 12.90 -1.07
N PRO A 96 15.34 13.05 -2.02
CA PRO A 96 15.66 11.98 -2.96
C PRO A 96 16.29 10.73 -2.31
N PHE A 97 16.77 10.82 -1.08
CA PHE A 97 17.32 9.71 -0.32
C PHE A 97 16.24 8.83 0.35
N VAL A 98 14.97 9.26 0.30
CA VAL A 98 13.81 8.50 0.79
C VAL A 98 13.17 7.77 -0.38
N THR A 99 12.88 6.49 -0.22
CA THR A 99 12.12 5.73 -1.21
C THR A 99 10.62 5.98 -1.03
N LEU A 100 9.96 6.56 -2.03
CA LEU A 100 8.51 6.75 -2.04
C LEU A 100 7.80 5.60 -2.76
N VAL A 101 7.02 4.85 -2.02
CA VAL A 101 6.12 3.81 -2.53
C VAL A 101 4.69 4.35 -2.54
N VAL A 102 4.05 4.34 -3.70
CA VAL A 102 2.65 4.76 -3.86
C VAL A 102 1.81 3.54 -4.21
N SER A 103 0.78 3.25 -3.41
CA SER A 103 -0.17 2.19 -3.72
C SER A 103 -1.47 2.75 -4.28
N VAL A 104 -1.83 2.25 -5.44
CA VAL A 104 -3.16 2.45 -6.02
C VAL A 104 -4.11 1.46 -5.35
N SER A 105 -5.17 1.96 -4.73
CA SER A 105 -6.16 1.17 -4.01
C SER A 105 -7.51 1.19 -4.75
N PRO A 106 -8.50 0.40 -4.35
CA PRO A 106 -9.85 0.49 -4.89
C PRO A 106 -10.48 1.89 -4.78
N ALA A 107 -9.94 2.76 -3.91
CA ALA A 107 -10.36 4.14 -3.77
C ALA A 107 -9.87 5.07 -4.91
N VAL A 108 -9.10 4.57 -5.85
CA VAL A 108 -8.49 5.34 -6.96
C VAL A 108 -9.45 6.27 -7.70
N VAL A 109 -10.72 5.86 -7.84
CA VAL A 109 -11.76 6.65 -8.52
C VAL A 109 -12.24 7.85 -7.70
N GLN A 110 -11.92 7.91 -6.40
CA GLN A 110 -12.27 8.99 -5.48
C GLN A 110 -11.13 10.01 -5.31
N VAL A 111 -9.92 9.65 -5.73
CA VAL A 111 -8.75 10.53 -5.61
C VAL A 111 -8.78 11.59 -6.70
N PRO A 112 -8.68 12.89 -6.37
CA PRO A 112 -8.54 13.96 -7.36
C PRO A 112 -7.37 13.71 -8.30
N VAL A 113 -7.57 13.96 -9.60
CA VAL A 113 -6.53 13.71 -10.62
C VAL A 113 -5.26 14.54 -10.37
N GLU A 114 -5.42 15.74 -9.83
CA GLU A 114 -4.31 16.64 -9.51
C GLU A 114 -3.36 16.04 -8.47
N ALA A 115 -3.89 15.23 -7.54
CA ALA A 115 -3.05 14.51 -6.58
C ALA A 115 -2.18 13.45 -7.26
N TRP A 116 -2.73 12.74 -8.26
CA TRP A 116 -1.95 11.81 -9.08
C TRP A 116 -0.88 12.51 -9.90
N GLU A 117 -1.23 13.64 -10.54
CA GLU A 117 -0.29 14.45 -11.30
C GLU A 117 0.86 15.01 -10.44
N THR A 118 0.59 15.22 -9.14
CA THR A 118 1.56 15.72 -8.17
C THR A 118 2.47 14.62 -7.64
N ILE A 119 1.91 13.45 -7.26
CA ILE A 119 2.69 12.41 -6.56
C ILE A 119 3.44 11.46 -7.50
N LEU A 120 2.86 11.11 -8.66
CA LEU A 120 3.46 10.13 -9.58
C LEU A 120 4.85 10.53 -10.10
N PRO A 121 5.14 11.82 -10.40
CA PRO A 121 6.48 12.24 -10.82
C PRO A 121 7.57 12.03 -9.75
N ARG A 122 7.19 11.93 -8.46
CA ARG A 122 8.14 11.69 -7.36
C ARG A 122 8.24 10.21 -6.98
N ALA A 123 7.20 9.43 -7.25
CA ALA A 123 7.17 8.03 -6.85
C ALA A 123 8.36 7.24 -7.39
N ASP A 124 8.99 6.45 -6.50
CA ASP A 124 10.05 5.50 -6.86
C ASP A 124 9.45 4.16 -7.27
N VAL A 125 8.38 3.75 -6.57
CA VAL A 125 7.64 2.52 -6.85
C VAL A 125 6.14 2.81 -6.84
N VAL A 126 5.43 2.40 -7.88
CA VAL A 126 3.96 2.43 -7.91
C VAL A 126 3.43 1.00 -7.95
N THR A 127 2.62 0.62 -6.95
CA THR A 127 2.04 -0.72 -6.86
C THR A 127 0.53 -0.71 -7.02
N MET A 128 -0.01 -1.66 -7.79
CA MET A 128 -1.42 -1.74 -8.16
C MET A 128 -1.82 -3.17 -8.56
N ASN A 129 -3.11 -3.48 -8.53
CA ASN A 129 -3.64 -4.65 -9.21
C ASN A 129 -4.10 -4.32 -10.64
N ASP A 130 -4.62 -5.32 -11.37
CA ASP A 130 -5.03 -5.14 -12.78
C ASP A 130 -6.19 -4.15 -12.91
N TRP A 131 -7.17 -4.18 -12.01
CA TRP A 131 -8.31 -3.27 -12.03
C TRP A 131 -7.89 -1.84 -11.66
N GLU A 132 -7.11 -1.68 -10.61
CA GLU A 132 -6.55 -0.40 -10.15
C GLU A 132 -5.73 0.28 -11.24
N ALA A 133 -4.91 -0.50 -11.94
CA ALA A 133 -4.11 -0.01 -13.07
C ALA A 133 -4.98 0.51 -14.22
N SER A 134 -6.06 -0.21 -14.56
CA SER A 134 -6.98 0.22 -15.60
C SER A 134 -7.74 1.48 -15.19
N ALA A 135 -8.26 1.51 -13.96
CA ALA A 135 -8.99 2.67 -13.45
C ALA A 135 -8.13 3.94 -13.40
N LEU A 136 -6.87 3.83 -12.93
CA LEU A 136 -5.95 4.96 -12.91
C LEU A 136 -5.59 5.41 -14.33
N ALA A 137 -5.33 4.47 -15.25
CA ALA A 137 -5.04 4.80 -16.64
C ALA A 137 -6.20 5.57 -17.29
N ASP A 138 -7.45 5.14 -17.05
CA ASP A 138 -8.65 5.82 -17.57
C ASP A 138 -8.80 7.24 -17.02
N ILE A 139 -8.47 7.46 -15.74
CA ILE A 139 -8.50 8.79 -15.12
C ILE A 139 -7.47 9.70 -15.76
N LEU A 140 -6.24 9.24 -15.92
CA LEU A 140 -5.15 10.01 -16.49
C LEU A 140 -5.34 10.28 -17.99
N ASP A 141 -5.89 9.33 -18.75
CA ASP A 141 -6.20 9.50 -20.18
C ASP A 141 -7.28 10.57 -20.42
N ARG A 142 -8.28 10.68 -19.53
CA ARG A 142 -9.30 11.74 -19.61
C ARG A 142 -8.72 13.13 -19.44
N THR A 143 -7.66 13.27 -18.64
CA THR A 143 -7.00 14.56 -18.39
C THR A 143 -6.08 14.93 -19.54
N ARG A 144 -5.31 13.97 -20.03
CA ARG A 144 -4.38 14.14 -21.15
C ARG A 144 -4.51 12.94 -22.09
N CYS A 145 -5.25 13.08 -23.15
CA CYS A 145 -5.52 12.01 -24.12
C CYS A 145 -4.23 11.32 -24.60
N GLY A 146 -4.24 9.98 -24.57
CA GLY A 146 -3.08 9.14 -24.88
C GLY A 146 -2.08 8.96 -23.75
N SER A 147 -2.36 9.51 -22.55
CA SER A 147 -1.47 9.32 -21.39
C SER A 147 -1.63 7.94 -20.78
N THR A 148 -0.52 7.43 -20.26
CA THR A 148 -0.46 6.21 -19.46
C THR A 148 0.08 6.54 -18.06
N ILE A 149 -0.09 5.65 -17.10
CA ILE A 149 0.52 5.82 -15.76
C ILE A 149 2.01 6.10 -15.89
N ARG A 150 2.67 5.39 -16.79
CA ARG A 150 4.11 5.52 -17.05
C ARG A 150 4.52 6.91 -17.55
N SER A 151 3.66 7.61 -18.30
CA SER A 151 3.94 8.95 -18.80
C SER A 151 3.96 10.05 -17.73
N TYR A 152 3.45 9.75 -16.53
CA TYR A 152 3.52 10.62 -15.36
C TYR A 152 4.66 10.29 -14.40
N MET A 153 5.30 9.15 -14.58
CA MET A 153 6.38 8.68 -13.72
C MET A 153 7.75 9.04 -14.29
N ARG A 154 8.76 9.09 -13.44
CA ARG A 154 10.15 9.17 -13.89
C ARG A 154 10.54 7.93 -14.70
N PRO A 155 11.47 8.06 -15.66
CA PRO A 155 11.88 6.91 -16.49
C PRO A 155 12.44 5.73 -15.69
N ASP A 156 13.11 6.00 -14.56
CA ASP A 156 13.75 5.03 -13.69
C ASP A 156 12.82 4.46 -12.59
N ALA A 157 11.64 5.04 -12.41
CA ALA A 157 10.69 4.57 -11.40
C ALA A 157 10.15 3.18 -11.76
N ALA A 158 9.89 2.35 -10.74
CA ALA A 158 9.40 1.00 -10.91
C ALA A 158 7.88 0.89 -10.82
N THR A 159 7.31 -0.10 -11.48
CA THR A 159 5.91 -0.50 -11.30
C THR A 159 5.83 -1.95 -10.85
N VAL A 160 4.98 -2.21 -9.85
CA VAL A 160 4.67 -3.56 -9.36
C VAL A 160 3.18 -3.83 -9.56
N ARG A 161 2.85 -4.74 -10.46
CA ARG A 161 1.48 -5.09 -10.79
C ARG A 161 1.12 -6.44 -10.19
N ARG A 162 0.28 -6.43 -9.16
CA ARG A 162 -0.22 -7.65 -8.50
C ARG A 162 -1.23 -8.34 -9.42
N VAL A 163 -1.01 -9.62 -9.72
CA VAL A 163 -1.83 -10.40 -10.66
C VAL A 163 -2.47 -11.65 -10.01
N GLY A 164 -2.84 -11.52 -8.75
CA GLY A 164 -3.50 -12.55 -7.95
C GLY A 164 -2.63 -13.78 -7.76
N ASN A 165 -3.19 -14.97 -8.01
CA ASN A 165 -2.49 -16.26 -7.86
C ASN A 165 -1.31 -16.45 -8.83
N ARG A 166 -1.06 -15.52 -9.75
CA ARG A 166 0.11 -15.51 -10.62
C ARG A 166 1.28 -14.71 -10.05
N GLY A 167 1.13 -14.12 -8.86
CA GLY A 167 2.13 -13.31 -8.18
C GLY A 167 2.10 -11.85 -8.60
N CYS A 168 3.25 -11.29 -8.99
CA CYS A 168 3.32 -9.92 -9.47
C CYS A 168 4.22 -9.77 -10.71
N LYS A 169 4.01 -8.67 -11.43
CA LYS A 169 4.82 -8.23 -12.57
C LYS A 169 5.57 -6.99 -12.15
N LEU A 170 6.90 -7.07 -12.19
CA LEU A 170 7.81 -5.98 -11.88
C LEU A 170 8.37 -5.39 -13.19
N GLN A 171 8.40 -4.05 -13.28
CA GLN A 171 9.11 -3.32 -14.32
C GLN A 171 9.96 -2.22 -13.67
N LEU A 172 11.28 -2.32 -13.76
CA LEU A 172 12.25 -1.48 -13.04
C LEU A 172 12.49 -0.09 -13.69
N GLY A 173 11.80 0.22 -14.76
CA GLY A 173 11.91 1.49 -15.48
C GLY A 173 11.08 1.44 -16.75
N ALA A 174 10.98 2.58 -17.46
CA ALA A 174 10.13 2.70 -18.64
C ALA A 174 10.51 1.72 -19.76
N ASP A 175 11.81 1.54 -19.99
CA ASP A 175 12.36 0.70 -21.04
C ASP A 175 12.79 -0.69 -20.55
N ALA A 176 12.64 -0.97 -19.23
CA ALA A 176 13.02 -2.26 -18.66
C ALA A 176 12.02 -3.36 -19.06
N PRO A 177 12.49 -4.60 -19.23
CA PRO A 177 11.60 -5.74 -19.43
C PRO A 177 10.69 -5.96 -18.22
N ILE A 178 9.51 -6.51 -18.46
CA ILE A 178 8.62 -6.94 -17.40
C ILE A 178 9.09 -8.30 -16.88
N ILE A 179 9.39 -8.37 -15.59
CA ILE A 179 9.76 -9.59 -14.87
C ILE A 179 8.51 -10.12 -14.16
N THR A 180 8.21 -11.40 -14.33
CA THR A 180 7.12 -12.05 -13.57
C THR A 180 7.72 -12.78 -12.38
N ILE A 181 7.27 -12.40 -11.19
CA ILE A 181 7.65 -13.03 -9.92
C ILE A 181 6.46 -13.89 -9.47
N PRO A 182 6.59 -15.23 -9.45
CA PRO A 182 5.48 -16.12 -9.21
C PRO A 182 4.94 -16.03 -7.78
N ALA A 183 3.65 -16.30 -7.60
CA ALA A 183 3.07 -16.52 -6.27
C ALA A 183 3.44 -17.90 -5.74
N PHE A 184 3.32 -18.07 -4.42
CA PHE A 184 3.38 -19.37 -3.77
C PHE A 184 1.98 -20.03 -3.81
N GLU A 185 1.95 -21.34 -4.07
CA GLU A 185 0.70 -22.09 -4.09
C GLU A 185 0.13 -22.24 -2.68
N VAL A 186 -1.14 -21.88 -2.53
CA VAL A 186 -1.84 -21.93 -1.24
C VAL A 186 -3.35 -22.02 -1.44
N ALA A 187 -4.04 -22.65 -0.49
CA ALA A 187 -5.51 -22.60 -0.43
C ALA A 187 -5.94 -21.21 0.07
N ILE A 188 -6.89 -20.60 -0.63
CA ILE A 188 -7.43 -19.29 -0.28
C ILE A 188 -8.49 -19.46 0.80
N ALA A 189 -8.27 -18.84 1.96
CA ALA A 189 -9.23 -18.77 3.06
C ALA A 189 -9.92 -17.40 3.12
N ASP A 190 -9.14 -16.31 3.09
CA ASP A 190 -9.65 -14.93 3.10
C ASP A 190 -8.72 -14.01 2.27
N THR A 191 -9.30 -13.02 1.62
CA THR A 191 -8.54 -12.04 0.83
C THR A 191 -8.38 -10.69 1.52
N ALA A 192 -8.94 -10.53 2.72
CA ALA A 192 -8.82 -9.29 3.49
C ALA A 192 -7.36 -9.03 3.89
N GLY A 193 -6.87 -7.81 3.66
CA GLY A 193 -5.52 -7.40 4.03
C GLY A 193 -4.36 -8.01 3.21
N VAL A 194 -4.64 -8.90 2.24
CA VAL A 194 -3.59 -9.54 1.42
C VAL A 194 -2.81 -8.52 0.61
N GLY A 195 -3.50 -7.52 0.04
CA GLY A 195 -2.87 -6.41 -0.68
C GLY A 195 -1.97 -5.57 0.24
N ASP A 196 -2.45 -5.26 1.43
CA ASP A 196 -1.71 -4.48 2.42
C ASP A 196 -0.48 -5.23 2.92
N THR A 197 -0.62 -6.54 3.18
CA THR A 197 0.51 -7.41 3.54
C THR A 197 1.55 -7.45 2.43
N HIS A 198 1.14 -7.60 1.15
CA HIS A 198 2.07 -7.57 0.03
C HIS A 198 2.86 -6.26 -0.02
N ILE A 199 2.18 -5.12 0.15
CA ILE A 199 2.83 -3.80 0.13
C ILE A 199 3.78 -3.65 1.32
N ALA A 200 3.35 -4.02 2.51
CA ALA A 200 4.15 -3.93 3.74
C ALA A 200 5.42 -4.77 3.65
N GLU A 201 5.33 -6.01 3.19
CA GLU A 201 6.48 -6.90 3.00
C GLU A 201 7.44 -6.40 1.92
N MET A 202 6.92 -5.84 0.82
CA MET A 202 7.75 -5.19 -0.20
C MET A 202 8.51 -4.00 0.38
N CYS A 203 7.84 -3.12 1.14
CA CYS A 203 8.49 -1.99 1.81
C CYS A 203 9.54 -2.47 2.83
N ALA A 204 9.24 -3.53 3.59
CA ALA A 204 10.20 -4.13 4.52
C ALA A 204 11.43 -4.69 3.80
N GLY A 205 11.23 -5.37 2.66
CA GLY A 205 12.33 -5.85 1.82
C GLY A 205 13.23 -4.72 1.33
N ILE A 206 12.65 -3.62 0.84
CA ILE A 206 13.40 -2.44 0.41
C ILE A 206 14.19 -1.84 1.59
N LEU A 207 13.53 -1.67 2.75
CA LEU A 207 14.15 -1.13 3.97
C LEU A 207 15.32 -1.97 4.47
N LEU A 208 15.29 -3.28 4.24
CA LEU A 208 16.37 -4.21 4.57
C LEU A 208 17.51 -4.21 3.54
N GLY A 209 17.41 -3.39 2.49
CA GLY A 209 18.43 -3.25 1.46
C GLY A 209 18.38 -4.32 0.36
N HIS A 210 17.31 -5.11 0.28
CA HIS A 210 17.11 -6.03 -0.84
C HIS A 210 16.78 -5.27 -2.12
N ASP A 211 17.14 -5.86 -3.26
CA ASP A 211 16.65 -5.37 -4.55
C ASP A 211 15.11 -5.56 -4.67
N LEU A 212 14.51 -4.85 -5.60
CA LEU A 212 13.05 -4.83 -5.72
C LEU A 212 12.48 -6.18 -6.20
N GLU A 213 13.27 -7.02 -6.91
CA GLU A 213 12.86 -8.36 -7.29
C GLU A 213 12.73 -9.27 -6.07
N THR A 214 13.74 -9.27 -5.20
CA THR A 214 13.73 -9.98 -3.91
C THR A 214 12.63 -9.45 -2.99
N ALA A 215 12.47 -8.12 -2.90
CA ALA A 215 11.40 -7.51 -2.11
C ALA A 215 9.99 -7.93 -2.58
N CYS A 216 9.78 -8.05 -3.90
CA CYS A 216 8.53 -8.56 -4.47
C CYS A 216 8.33 -10.06 -4.19
N LEU A 217 9.40 -10.85 -4.17
CA LEU A 217 9.31 -12.27 -3.80
C LEU A 217 8.93 -12.44 -2.32
N MET A 218 9.51 -11.65 -1.42
CA MET A 218 9.11 -11.57 -0.01
C MET A 218 7.64 -11.16 0.11
N ALA A 219 7.21 -10.15 -0.66
CA ALA A 219 5.83 -9.70 -0.70
C ALA A 219 4.85 -10.79 -1.13
N ASN A 220 5.20 -11.60 -2.14
CA ASN A 220 4.40 -12.74 -2.56
C ASN A 220 4.33 -13.83 -1.48
N ALA A 221 5.41 -14.08 -0.73
CA ALA A 221 5.43 -15.03 0.38
C ALA A 221 4.51 -14.54 1.53
N GLY A 222 4.63 -13.29 1.95
CA GLY A 222 3.75 -12.69 2.95
C GLY A 222 2.28 -12.70 2.54
N ALA A 223 1.99 -12.36 1.29
CA ALA A 223 0.63 -12.41 0.74
C ALA A 223 0.06 -13.84 0.72
N ALA A 224 0.86 -14.85 0.42
CA ALA A 224 0.45 -16.26 0.45
C ALA A 224 0.14 -16.72 1.88
N LEU A 225 0.94 -16.31 2.86
CA LEU A 225 0.66 -16.55 4.28
C LEU A 225 -0.64 -15.86 4.69
N ALA A 226 -0.83 -14.59 4.35
CA ALA A 226 -2.03 -13.82 4.71
C ALA A 226 -3.30 -14.44 4.13
N VAL A 227 -3.30 -14.82 2.83
CA VAL A 227 -4.49 -15.37 2.15
C VAL A 227 -4.88 -16.76 2.66
N SER A 228 -3.97 -17.48 3.32
CA SER A 228 -4.23 -18.81 3.91
C SER A 228 -5.02 -18.78 5.21
N HIS A 229 -5.35 -17.60 5.74
CA HIS A 229 -6.05 -17.41 7.02
C HIS A 229 -7.44 -16.84 6.83
N GLU A 230 -8.37 -17.20 7.75
CA GLU A 230 -9.75 -16.67 7.80
C GLU A 230 -9.83 -15.26 8.44
N SER A 231 -8.73 -14.56 8.61
CA SER A 231 -8.67 -13.23 9.22
C SER A 231 -7.44 -12.47 8.74
N ALA A 232 -7.56 -11.15 8.60
CA ALA A 232 -6.44 -10.26 8.34
C ALA A 232 -5.37 -10.23 9.47
N LEU A 233 -5.64 -10.88 10.60
CA LEU A 233 -4.73 -11.00 11.73
C LEU A 233 -4.62 -12.47 12.18
N PRO A 234 -3.44 -12.93 12.58
CA PRO A 234 -2.18 -12.17 12.72
C PRO A 234 -1.51 -11.88 11.39
N VAL A 235 -0.71 -10.79 11.35
CA VAL A 235 0.17 -10.47 10.22
C VAL A 235 1.34 -11.47 10.22
N PRO A 236 1.81 -11.94 9.05
CA PRO A 236 2.98 -12.80 8.97
C PRO A 236 4.21 -12.22 9.66
N THR A 237 4.97 -13.06 10.36
CA THR A 237 6.26 -12.65 10.93
C THR A 237 7.37 -12.83 9.90
N ARG A 238 8.49 -12.15 10.11
CA ARG A 238 9.70 -12.29 9.30
C ARG A 238 10.14 -13.75 9.18
N GLU A 239 10.18 -14.49 10.29
CA GLU A 239 10.56 -15.90 10.32
C GLU A 239 9.65 -16.78 9.43
N GLN A 240 8.35 -16.49 9.43
CA GLN A 240 7.40 -17.21 8.58
C GLN A 240 7.61 -16.92 7.10
N VAL A 241 7.87 -15.65 6.74
CA VAL A 241 8.20 -15.25 5.38
C VAL A 241 9.50 -15.91 4.92
N ASP A 242 10.56 -15.85 5.74
CA ASP A 242 11.85 -16.47 5.44
C ASP A 242 11.71 -17.99 5.24
N ASN A 243 10.90 -18.67 6.08
CA ASN A 243 10.64 -20.11 5.91
C ASN A 243 9.91 -20.42 4.58
N VAL A 244 8.96 -19.60 4.15
CA VAL A 244 8.31 -19.78 2.83
C VAL A 244 9.31 -19.58 1.70
N LEU A 245 10.20 -18.60 1.80
CA LEU A 245 11.25 -18.35 0.80
C LEU A 245 12.23 -19.51 0.69
N GLU A 246 12.60 -20.13 1.82
CA GLU A 246 13.54 -21.25 1.86
C GLU A 246 12.93 -22.57 1.38
N THR A 247 11.71 -22.85 1.79
CA THR A 247 11.08 -24.16 1.58
C THR A 247 10.13 -24.21 0.38
N GLY A 248 9.63 -23.06 -0.06
CA GLY A 248 8.53 -22.95 -1.03
C GLY A 248 7.16 -23.38 -0.48
N VAL A 249 7.07 -23.71 0.82
CA VAL A 249 5.85 -24.25 1.44
C VAL A 249 5.21 -23.21 2.35
N VAL A 250 3.95 -22.90 2.07
CA VAL A 250 3.13 -22.04 2.93
C VAL A 250 2.53 -22.89 4.03
N THR A 251 3.03 -22.72 5.24
CA THR A 251 2.45 -23.35 6.44
C THR A 251 1.50 -22.37 7.10
N ASN A 252 0.31 -22.85 7.49
CA ASN A 252 -0.63 -22.00 8.22
C ASN A 252 0.05 -21.35 9.42
N ILE A 253 -0.15 -20.05 9.58
CA ILE A 253 0.27 -19.32 10.78
C ILE A 253 -0.49 -19.94 11.96
N LEU A 254 0.11 -20.88 12.66
CA LEU A 254 -0.50 -21.43 13.87
C LEU A 254 -0.56 -20.32 14.92
N ARG A 255 -1.69 -20.25 15.58
CA ARG A 255 -2.14 -19.29 16.60
C ARG A 255 -1.15 -19.04 17.71
#